data_d7d4d040c982b2cab7d2af2d6f23972b
#
_entry.id   d7d4d040c982b2cab7d2af2d6f23972b
#
_cell.length_a   1.000
_cell.length_b   1.000
_cell.length_c   1.000
_cell.angle_alpha   90.00
_cell.angle_beta   90.00
_cell.angle_gamma   90.00
#
_symmetry.space_group_name_H-M   'P 1'
#
loop_
_entity.id
_entity.type
_entity.pdbx_description
1 polymer ?
#
loop_
_entity_poly.entity_id
_entity_poly.type
_entity_poly.pdbx_seq_one_letter_code
_entity_poly.pdbx_strand_id
1 'polypeptide(L)'
;EALEGSMEVNGAFWGIVSNAGVIRDAPFPAMGGDDWDLVINTNLSGFYNVVNPCVMPMIRLRDGGRIVAVSSVSGVAGNRGQVNYSASKGGLIAACKALSLELAKRGITVNAVAPGCIDTGMVSEEVLEQALPMIPMRRAGKPSEVAGYVAFLFSDEAAYVTRQVINVNGGMV
;
A
#
# COMPACT_ATOMS: atom_id res chain seq x y z
N GLU A 1 16.54 13.65 -0.61
CA GLU A 1 17.18 14.51 0.44
C GLU A 1 16.81 14.06 1.87
N ALA A 2 15.53 14.09 2.31
CA ALA A 2 15.18 13.77 3.71
C ALA A 2 15.52 12.31 4.09
N LEU A 3 15.22 11.34 3.22
CA LEU A 3 15.54 9.93 3.46
C LEU A 3 17.06 9.68 3.42
N GLU A 4 17.77 10.30 2.51
CA GLU A 4 19.22 10.20 2.38
C GLU A 4 19.90 10.78 3.62
N GLY A 5 19.51 11.98 4.05
CA GLY A 5 20.01 12.57 5.28
C GLY A 5 19.70 11.74 6.53
N SER A 6 18.53 11.10 6.59
CA SER A 6 18.23 10.17 7.70
C SER A 6 19.13 8.93 7.66
N MET A 7 19.40 8.37 6.47
CA MET A 7 20.27 7.21 6.34
C MET A 7 21.75 7.51 6.58
N GLU A 8 22.20 8.74 6.32
CA GLU A 8 23.55 9.19 6.67
C GLU A 8 23.79 9.18 8.18
N VAL A 9 22.76 9.55 8.97
CA VAL A 9 22.86 9.64 10.43
C VAL A 9 22.57 8.29 11.10
N ASN A 10 21.53 7.56 10.64
CA ASN A 10 21.00 6.41 11.34
C ASN A 10 21.32 5.07 10.66
N GLY A 11 22.01 5.09 9.51
CA GLY A 11 22.20 3.91 8.69
C GLY A 11 21.00 3.59 7.81
N ALA A 12 21.14 2.55 7.00
CA ALA A 12 20.09 2.13 6.06
C ALA A 12 18.86 1.58 6.79
N PHE A 13 17.69 1.87 6.27
CA PHE A 13 16.44 1.27 6.77
C PHE A 13 16.43 -0.23 6.47
N TRP A 14 16.07 -1.03 7.47
CA TRP A 14 15.84 -2.46 7.31
C TRP A 14 14.46 -2.75 6.70
N GLY A 15 13.48 -1.85 6.91
CA GLY A 15 12.14 -2.05 6.41
C GLY A 15 11.41 -0.76 6.06
N ILE A 16 10.47 -0.85 5.12
CA ILE A 16 9.71 0.29 4.58
C ILE A 16 8.23 -0.07 4.54
N VAL A 17 7.38 0.81 5.07
CA VAL A 17 5.93 0.80 4.86
C VAL A 17 5.54 2.03 4.03
N SER A 18 5.15 1.82 2.78
CA SER A 18 4.60 2.87 1.93
C SER A 18 3.09 2.95 2.12
N ASN A 19 2.64 3.86 2.96
CA ASN A 19 1.23 4.03 3.34
C ASN A 19 0.63 5.34 2.84
N ALA A 20 1.43 6.37 2.58
CA ALA A 20 0.94 7.68 2.14
C ALA A 20 0.04 7.56 0.90
N GLY A 21 -1.10 8.23 0.92
CA GLY A 21 -2.03 8.23 -0.19
C GLY A 21 -3.15 9.24 -0.01
N VAL A 22 -3.68 9.69 -1.14
CA VAL A 22 -4.81 10.60 -1.22
C VAL A 22 -5.89 10.03 -2.13
N ILE A 23 -7.11 10.50 -1.93
CA ILE A 23 -8.29 10.14 -2.72
C ILE A 23 -8.87 11.42 -3.33
N ARG A 24 -9.28 11.35 -4.59
CA ARG A 24 -10.05 12.38 -5.31
C ARG A 24 -11.06 11.67 -6.20
N ASP A 25 -12.25 11.46 -5.65
CA ASP A 25 -13.31 10.69 -6.29
C ASP A 25 -14.13 11.57 -7.22
N ALA A 26 -14.32 11.12 -8.45
CA ALA A 26 -15.22 11.70 -9.42
C ALA A 26 -15.62 10.68 -10.48
N PRO A 27 -16.83 10.77 -11.08
CA PRO A 27 -17.12 10.02 -12.30
C PRO A 27 -16.08 10.36 -13.38
N PHE A 28 -15.59 9.36 -14.12
CA PHE A 28 -14.46 9.54 -15.04
C PHE A 28 -14.63 10.70 -16.04
N PRO A 29 -15.82 10.95 -16.65
CA PRO A 29 -16.00 12.10 -17.53
C PRO A 29 -15.90 13.47 -16.85
N ALA A 30 -16.03 13.52 -15.52
CA ALA A 30 -15.95 14.74 -14.72
C ALA A 30 -14.64 14.85 -13.92
N MET A 31 -13.76 13.86 -14.03
CA MET A 31 -12.48 13.84 -13.33
C MET A 31 -11.52 14.84 -13.96
N GLY A 32 -11.07 15.83 -13.17
CA GLY A 32 -10.07 16.81 -13.60
C GLY A 32 -8.67 16.20 -13.74
N GLY A 33 -7.86 16.75 -14.67
CA GLY A 33 -6.46 16.33 -14.82
C GLY A 33 -5.65 16.53 -13.55
N ASP A 34 -5.86 17.62 -12.82
CA ASP A 34 -5.17 17.92 -11.56
C ASP A 34 -5.48 16.88 -10.48
N ASP A 35 -6.73 16.41 -10.39
CA ASP A 35 -7.11 15.34 -9.44
C ASP A 35 -6.50 14.00 -9.83
N TRP A 36 -6.44 13.72 -11.12
CA TRP A 36 -5.74 12.54 -11.63
C TRP A 36 -4.26 12.59 -11.26
N ASP A 37 -3.57 13.66 -11.60
CA ASP A 37 -2.14 13.85 -11.38
C ASP A 37 -1.79 13.84 -9.89
N LEU A 38 -2.60 14.50 -9.05
CA LEU A 38 -2.40 14.50 -7.61
C LEU A 38 -2.44 13.07 -7.04
N VAL A 39 -3.43 12.26 -7.43
CA VAL A 39 -3.59 10.90 -6.93
C VAL A 39 -2.46 9.99 -7.43
N ILE A 40 -2.13 10.04 -8.74
CA ILE A 40 -1.06 9.24 -9.31
C ILE A 40 0.29 9.62 -8.70
N ASN A 41 0.59 10.91 -8.63
CA ASN A 41 1.87 11.39 -8.12
C ASN A 41 2.06 11.09 -6.63
N THR A 42 1.01 11.26 -5.83
CA THR A 42 1.11 10.96 -4.39
C THR A 42 1.18 9.47 -4.14
N ASN A 43 0.26 8.69 -4.70
CA ASN A 43 0.11 7.28 -4.33
C ASN A 43 1.13 6.38 -5.04
N LEU A 44 1.38 6.57 -6.34
CA LEU A 44 2.21 5.69 -7.14
C LEU A 44 3.64 6.21 -7.31
N SER A 45 3.81 7.45 -7.77
CA SER A 45 5.14 8.05 -7.87
C SER A 45 5.79 8.24 -6.48
N GLY A 46 4.96 8.51 -5.45
CA GLY A 46 5.41 8.57 -4.06
C GLY A 46 6.03 7.26 -3.58
N PHE A 47 5.49 6.12 -3.96
CA PHE A 47 6.12 4.81 -3.68
C PHE A 47 7.53 4.73 -4.28
N TYR A 48 7.68 5.08 -5.56
CA TYR A 48 8.98 5.10 -6.21
C TYR A 48 9.96 6.05 -5.48
N ASN A 49 9.52 7.27 -5.18
CA ASN A 49 10.36 8.29 -4.55
C ASN A 49 10.84 7.89 -3.14
N VAL A 50 10.08 7.08 -2.42
CA VAL A 50 10.43 6.59 -1.09
C VAL A 50 11.28 5.31 -1.16
N VAL A 51 10.88 4.35 -1.99
CA VAL A 51 11.51 3.01 -2.00
C VAL A 51 12.82 3.02 -2.77
N ASN A 52 12.88 3.67 -3.93
CA ASN A 52 14.04 3.64 -4.81
C ASN A 52 15.35 4.04 -4.11
N PRO A 53 15.46 5.19 -3.39
CA PRO A 53 16.70 5.56 -2.73
C PRO A 53 17.10 4.62 -1.59
N CYS A 54 16.17 3.86 -1.04
CA CYS A 54 16.43 2.94 0.08
C CYS A 54 16.87 1.54 -0.36
N VAL A 55 16.54 1.10 -1.58
CA VAL A 55 16.79 -0.29 -2.03
C VAL A 55 18.28 -0.64 -2.03
N MET A 56 19.14 0.20 -2.61
CA MET A 56 20.59 -0.10 -2.65
C MET A 56 21.24 -0.11 -1.26
N PRO A 57 20.94 0.84 -0.36
CA PRO A 57 21.36 0.75 1.05
C PRO A 57 20.88 -0.54 1.73
N MET A 58 19.60 -0.94 1.58
CA MET A 58 19.09 -2.20 2.12
C MET A 58 19.85 -3.42 1.61
N ILE A 59 20.14 -3.48 0.30
CA ILE A 59 20.93 -4.58 -0.30
C ILE A 59 22.35 -4.65 0.30
N ARG A 60 22.96 -3.52 0.57
CA ARG A 60 24.31 -3.44 1.15
C ARG A 60 24.38 -3.88 2.61
N LEU A 61 23.29 -3.76 3.36
CA LEU A 61 23.21 -4.28 4.73
C LEU A 61 23.41 -5.79 4.79
N ARG A 62 23.01 -6.53 3.76
CA ARG A 62 23.07 -8.01 3.69
C ARG A 62 22.32 -8.71 4.83
N ASP A 63 21.33 -8.05 5.40
CA ASP A 63 20.52 -8.49 6.54
C ASP A 63 19.05 -8.74 6.14
N GLY A 64 18.81 -8.94 4.85
CA GLY A 64 17.46 -9.03 4.31
C GLY A 64 16.72 -7.69 4.39
N GLY A 65 15.41 -7.75 4.54
CA GLY A 65 14.57 -6.56 4.70
C GLY A 65 13.11 -6.80 4.36
N ARG A 66 12.27 -5.79 4.60
CA ARG A 66 10.83 -5.86 4.35
C ARG A 66 10.35 -4.58 3.66
N ILE A 67 9.59 -4.73 2.57
CA ILE A 67 8.91 -3.63 1.90
C ILE A 67 7.42 -3.99 1.82
N VAL A 68 6.57 -3.14 2.39
CA VAL A 68 5.12 -3.30 2.35
C VAL A 68 4.49 -2.04 1.79
N ALA A 69 3.70 -2.18 0.71
CA ALA A 69 2.89 -1.09 0.19
C ALA A 69 1.42 -1.27 0.61
N VAL A 70 0.83 -0.20 1.13
CA VAL A 70 -0.61 -0.19 1.43
C VAL A 70 -1.38 0.20 0.18
N SER A 71 -1.94 -0.81 -0.47
CA SER A 71 -2.82 -0.69 -1.62
C SER A 71 -4.28 -0.42 -1.18
N SER A 72 -5.24 -1.05 -1.80
CA SER A 72 -6.68 -0.96 -1.49
C SER A 72 -7.44 -2.07 -2.20
N VAL A 73 -8.61 -2.43 -1.69
CA VAL A 73 -9.60 -3.22 -2.41
C VAL A 73 -9.92 -2.59 -3.78
N SER A 74 -9.93 -1.25 -3.88
CA SER A 74 -10.10 -0.54 -5.15
C SER A 74 -8.96 -0.77 -6.15
N GLY A 75 -7.76 -1.08 -5.68
CA GLY A 75 -6.63 -1.46 -6.54
C GLY A 75 -6.72 -2.93 -7.02
N VAL A 76 -7.49 -3.77 -6.33
CA VAL A 76 -7.70 -5.18 -6.67
C VAL A 76 -8.88 -5.33 -7.64
N ALA A 77 -10.04 -4.77 -7.27
CA ALA A 77 -11.32 -4.98 -7.97
C ALA A 77 -11.77 -3.77 -8.82
N GLY A 78 -11.15 -2.61 -8.63
CA GLY A 78 -11.69 -1.35 -9.14
C GLY A 78 -12.86 -0.85 -8.29
N ASN A 79 -13.15 0.45 -8.37
CA ASN A 79 -14.32 1.02 -7.73
C ASN A 79 -14.87 2.18 -8.58
N ARG A 80 -16.20 2.26 -8.67
CA ARG A 80 -16.88 3.31 -9.42
C ARG A 80 -16.53 4.70 -8.85
N GLY A 81 -16.19 5.65 -9.71
CA GLY A 81 -15.78 7.00 -9.31
C GLY A 81 -14.33 7.12 -8.84
N GLN A 82 -13.57 6.03 -8.85
CA GLN A 82 -12.20 5.97 -8.36
C GLN A 82 -11.19 5.49 -9.41
N VAL A 83 -11.34 5.93 -10.67
CA VAL A 83 -10.45 5.43 -11.74
C VAL A 83 -8.99 5.80 -11.48
N ASN A 84 -8.70 7.03 -11.05
CA ASN A 84 -7.37 7.49 -10.66
C ASN A 84 -6.83 6.70 -9.43
N TYR A 85 -7.64 6.57 -8.39
CA TYR A 85 -7.25 5.85 -7.17
C TYR A 85 -7.04 4.37 -7.44
N SER A 86 -7.96 3.71 -8.15
CA SER A 86 -7.83 2.31 -8.54
C SER A 86 -6.59 2.07 -9.41
N ALA A 87 -6.32 2.96 -10.37
CA ALA A 87 -5.11 2.89 -11.19
C ALA A 87 -3.83 3.01 -10.33
N SER A 88 -3.79 3.98 -9.39
CA SER A 88 -2.64 4.18 -8.53
C SER A 88 -2.40 2.97 -7.61
N LYS A 89 -3.46 2.45 -6.97
CA LYS A 89 -3.38 1.32 -6.03
C LYS A 89 -3.16 -0.02 -6.75
N GLY A 90 -3.70 -0.20 -7.95
CA GLY A 90 -3.39 -1.33 -8.83
C GLY A 90 -1.94 -1.28 -9.33
N GLY A 91 -1.44 -0.08 -9.66
CA GLY A 91 -0.04 0.14 -10.01
C GLY A 91 0.92 -0.25 -8.88
N LEU A 92 0.60 0.06 -7.61
CA LEU A 92 1.38 -0.38 -6.45
C LEU A 92 1.45 -1.91 -6.36
N ILE A 93 0.35 -2.61 -6.61
CA ILE A 93 0.31 -4.08 -6.61
C ILE A 93 1.27 -4.64 -7.68
N ALA A 94 1.22 -4.10 -8.89
CA ALA A 94 2.09 -4.53 -9.98
C ALA A 94 3.56 -4.20 -9.68
N ALA A 95 3.85 -3.01 -9.16
CA ALA A 95 5.20 -2.59 -8.78
C ALA A 95 5.78 -3.51 -7.68
N CYS A 96 5.02 -3.82 -6.63
CA CYS A 96 5.45 -4.75 -5.56
C CYS A 96 5.76 -6.15 -6.13
N LYS A 97 4.91 -6.65 -7.03
CA LYS A 97 5.11 -7.97 -7.66
C LYS A 97 6.38 -8.02 -8.52
N ALA A 98 6.70 -6.96 -9.24
CA ALA A 98 7.91 -6.86 -10.05
C ALA A 98 9.15 -6.74 -9.14
N LEU A 99 9.14 -5.79 -8.21
CA LEU A 99 10.25 -5.52 -7.31
C LEU A 99 10.61 -6.74 -6.44
N SER A 100 9.62 -7.54 -6.04
CA SER A 100 9.86 -8.77 -5.29
C SER A 100 10.76 -9.77 -6.01
N LEU A 101 10.65 -9.87 -7.34
CA LEU A 101 11.50 -10.76 -8.15
C LEU A 101 12.95 -10.30 -8.18
N GLU A 102 13.16 -8.99 -8.16
CA GLU A 102 14.51 -8.40 -8.18
C GLU A 102 15.22 -8.57 -6.83
N LEU A 103 14.47 -8.48 -5.71
CA LEU A 103 15.02 -8.41 -4.36
C LEU A 103 15.02 -9.73 -3.60
N ALA A 104 14.27 -10.75 -4.05
CA ALA A 104 14.12 -12.02 -3.33
C ALA A 104 15.45 -12.71 -3.01
N LYS A 105 16.42 -12.71 -3.94
CA LYS A 105 17.76 -13.28 -3.73
C LYS A 105 18.59 -12.56 -2.65
N ARG A 106 18.14 -11.37 -2.23
CA ARG A 106 18.78 -10.57 -1.17
C ARG A 106 18.09 -10.77 0.19
N GLY A 107 17.12 -11.68 0.29
CA GLY A 107 16.31 -11.86 1.49
C GLY A 107 15.35 -10.71 1.78
N ILE A 108 15.15 -9.79 0.83
CA ILE A 108 14.22 -8.68 0.96
C ILE A 108 12.86 -9.11 0.41
N THR A 109 11.84 -9.13 1.26
CA THR A 109 10.47 -9.44 0.84
C THR A 109 9.73 -8.17 0.44
N VAL A 110 8.87 -8.28 -0.57
CA VAL A 110 8.05 -7.15 -1.06
C VAL A 110 6.61 -7.63 -1.21
N ASN A 111 5.69 -7.02 -0.45
CA ASN A 111 4.29 -7.38 -0.42
C ASN A 111 3.38 -6.15 -0.50
N ALA A 112 2.15 -6.35 -0.92
CA ALA A 112 1.10 -5.36 -0.87
C ALA A 112 -0.01 -5.80 0.11
N VAL A 113 -0.51 -4.88 0.92
CA VAL A 113 -1.72 -5.08 1.72
C VAL A 113 -2.84 -4.28 1.07
N ALA A 114 -4.00 -4.89 0.88
CA ALA A 114 -5.18 -4.29 0.25
C ALA A 114 -6.34 -4.21 1.26
N PRO A 115 -6.41 -3.11 2.04
CA PRO A 115 -7.52 -2.88 2.96
C PRO A 115 -8.83 -2.65 2.20
N GLY A 116 -9.94 -3.04 2.81
CA GLY A 116 -11.27 -2.65 2.42
C GLY A 116 -11.71 -1.34 3.08
N CYS A 117 -12.99 -1.28 3.47
CA CYS A 117 -13.51 -0.16 4.25
C CYS A 117 -12.98 -0.26 5.70
N ILE A 118 -12.16 0.71 6.09
CA ILE A 118 -11.54 0.80 7.42
C ILE A 118 -12.07 2.03 8.13
N ASP A 119 -12.57 1.84 9.33
CA ASP A 119 -13.02 2.93 10.19
C ASP A 119 -11.80 3.64 10.81
N THR A 120 -11.45 4.76 10.21
CA THR A 120 -10.36 5.64 10.66
C THR A 120 -10.87 6.80 11.52
N GLY A 121 -12.17 6.84 11.82
CA GLY A 121 -12.83 8.00 12.43
C GLY A 121 -13.06 9.18 11.46
N MET A 122 -12.62 9.07 10.21
CA MET A 122 -12.83 10.07 9.15
C MET A 122 -13.91 9.65 8.15
N VAL A 123 -14.39 8.41 8.21
CA VAL A 123 -15.44 7.90 7.34
C VAL A 123 -16.79 8.32 7.92
N SER A 124 -17.61 9.03 7.13
CA SER A 124 -18.95 9.41 7.59
C SER A 124 -19.85 8.18 7.74
N GLU A 125 -20.84 8.27 8.64
CA GLU A 125 -21.81 7.19 8.85
C GLU A 125 -22.54 6.81 7.56
N GLU A 126 -22.87 7.79 6.71
CA GLU A 126 -23.52 7.56 5.42
C GLU A 126 -22.69 6.71 4.46
N VAL A 127 -21.35 6.99 4.39
CA VAL A 127 -20.44 6.20 3.56
C VAL A 127 -20.30 4.79 4.12
N LEU A 128 -20.27 4.67 5.43
CA LEU A 128 -20.20 3.37 6.10
C LEU A 128 -21.46 2.54 5.83
N GLU A 129 -22.66 3.12 5.99
CA GLU A 129 -23.93 2.46 5.71
C GLU A 129 -24.03 1.95 4.26
N GLN A 130 -23.50 2.72 3.29
CA GLN A 130 -23.46 2.30 1.89
C GLN A 130 -22.44 1.17 1.63
N ALA A 131 -21.35 1.13 2.37
CA ALA A 131 -20.31 0.11 2.24
C ALA A 131 -20.69 -1.23 2.89
N LEU A 132 -21.39 -1.19 4.04
CA LEU A 132 -21.73 -2.38 4.85
C LEU A 132 -22.40 -3.53 4.06
N PRO A 133 -23.34 -3.27 3.13
CA PRO A 133 -23.95 -4.35 2.34
C PRO A 133 -22.96 -5.11 1.46
N MET A 134 -21.85 -4.45 1.07
CA MET A 134 -20.81 -5.03 0.21
C MET A 134 -19.76 -5.81 1.00
N ILE A 135 -19.77 -5.69 2.35
CA ILE A 135 -18.81 -6.36 3.22
C ILE A 135 -19.47 -7.62 3.80
N PRO A 136 -19.02 -8.84 3.46
CA PRO A 136 -19.57 -10.07 4.04
C PRO A 136 -19.55 -10.10 5.57
N MET A 137 -18.49 -9.59 6.20
CA MET A 137 -18.40 -9.50 7.68
C MET A 137 -19.31 -8.44 8.29
N ARG A 138 -20.08 -7.66 7.48
CA ARG A 138 -21.08 -6.67 7.93
C ARG A 138 -20.56 -5.62 8.91
N ARG A 139 -19.29 -5.30 8.85
CA ARG A 139 -18.67 -4.22 9.61
C ARG A 139 -17.47 -3.65 8.85
N ALA A 140 -17.11 -2.42 9.14
CA ALA A 140 -15.79 -1.89 8.77
C ALA A 140 -14.67 -2.59 9.55
N GLY A 141 -13.50 -2.67 8.94
CA GLY A 141 -12.29 -3.06 9.63
C GLY A 141 -11.77 -1.93 10.52
N LYS A 142 -10.93 -2.28 11.50
CA LYS A 142 -10.21 -1.32 12.34
C LYS A 142 -8.79 -1.10 11.78
N PRO A 143 -8.19 0.08 11.94
CA PRO A 143 -6.78 0.31 11.57
C PRO A 143 -5.83 -0.73 12.17
N SER A 144 -6.08 -1.17 13.41
CA SER A 144 -5.29 -2.22 14.08
C SER A 144 -5.34 -3.57 13.38
N GLU A 145 -6.42 -3.91 12.68
CA GLU A 145 -6.53 -5.18 11.94
C GLU A 145 -5.64 -5.16 10.69
N VAL A 146 -5.47 -3.99 10.06
CA VAL A 146 -4.51 -3.80 8.96
C VAL A 146 -3.08 -3.74 9.50
N ALA A 147 -2.84 -2.95 10.56
CA ALA A 147 -1.53 -2.80 11.17
C ALA A 147 -0.97 -4.11 11.71
N GLY A 148 -1.83 -4.96 12.31
CA GLY A 148 -1.43 -6.29 12.78
C GLY A 148 -0.89 -7.17 11.65
N TYR A 149 -1.50 -7.10 10.46
CA TYR A 149 -0.99 -7.85 9.32
C TYR A 149 0.31 -7.26 8.76
N VAL A 150 0.42 -5.93 8.72
CA VAL A 150 1.69 -5.27 8.35
C VAL A 150 2.80 -5.67 9.31
N ALA A 151 2.53 -5.67 10.62
CA ALA A 151 3.49 -6.11 11.63
C ALA A 151 3.93 -7.57 11.43
N PHE A 152 2.98 -8.48 11.13
CA PHE A 152 3.31 -9.85 10.76
C PHE A 152 4.27 -9.93 9.56
N LEU A 153 4.04 -9.13 8.51
CA LEU A 153 4.92 -9.12 7.34
C LEU A 153 6.34 -8.62 7.63
N PHE A 154 6.54 -7.94 8.75
CA PHE A 154 7.85 -7.50 9.24
C PHE A 154 8.53 -8.51 10.16
N SER A 155 7.83 -9.55 10.59
CA SER A 155 8.36 -10.58 11.48
C SER A 155 9.17 -11.65 10.75
N ASP A 156 9.86 -12.50 11.51
CA ASP A 156 10.64 -13.63 10.99
C ASP A 156 9.74 -14.74 10.44
N GLU A 157 8.54 -14.90 10.99
CA GLU A 157 7.55 -15.87 10.51
C GLU A 157 7.11 -15.60 9.07
N ALA A 158 7.20 -14.32 8.62
CA ALA A 158 6.91 -13.93 7.26
C ALA A 158 8.12 -13.95 6.31
N ALA A 159 9.26 -14.50 6.73
CA ALA A 159 10.50 -14.47 5.93
C ALA A 159 10.38 -15.14 4.56
N TYR A 160 9.42 -16.05 4.38
CA TYR A 160 9.15 -16.73 3.09
C TYR A 160 7.89 -16.18 2.37
N VAL A 161 7.32 -15.07 2.89
CA VAL A 161 6.14 -14.40 2.29
C VAL A 161 6.61 -13.22 1.45
N THR A 162 6.61 -13.36 0.14
CA THR A 162 6.94 -12.29 -0.81
C THR A 162 6.04 -12.35 -2.04
N ARG A 163 5.92 -11.22 -2.76
CA ARG A 163 5.09 -11.11 -3.98
C ARG A 163 3.58 -11.27 -3.73
N GLN A 164 3.14 -11.19 -2.48
CA GLN A 164 1.74 -11.40 -2.15
C GLN A 164 0.95 -10.10 -2.18
N VAL A 165 -0.35 -10.23 -2.45
CA VAL A 165 -1.36 -9.19 -2.24
C VAL A 165 -2.32 -9.71 -1.19
N ILE A 166 -2.26 -9.11 -0.01
CA ILE A 166 -3.02 -9.58 1.13
C ILE A 166 -4.26 -8.71 1.31
N ASN A 167 -5.41 -9.31 1.12
CA ASN A 167 -6.69 -8.66 1.30
C ASN A 167 -7.08 -8.62 2.78
N VAL A 168 -7.28 -7.41 3.34
CA VAL A 168 -7.77 -7.18 4.70
C VAL A 168 -9.05 -6.36 4.58
N ASN A 169 -10.14 -6.99 4.13
CA ASN A 169 -11.33 -6.29 3.65
C ASN A 169 -12.67 -6.92 4.06
N GLY A 170 -12.67 -7.84 5.03
CA GLY A 170 -13.91 -8.47 5.51
C GLY A 170 -14.63 -9.34 4.46
N GLY A 171 -13.89 -9.79 3.44
CA GLY A 171 -14.42 -10.67 2.38
C GLY A 171 -15.02 -9.93 1.18
N MET A 172 -14.73 -8.64 0.98
CA MET A 172 -15.25 -7.86 -0.17
C MET A 172 -14.76 -8.42 -1.51
N VAL A 173 -13.55 -8.93 -1.57
CA VAL A 173 -12.92 -9.56 -2.74
C VAL A 173 -11.99 -10.69 -2.32
#